data_afa9ef4f218ba41894286787c01090f6
#
_entry.id   afa9ef4f218ba41894286787c01090f6
#
_cell.length_a   1.000
_cell.length_b   1.000
_cell.length_c   1.000
_cell.angle_alpha   90.00
_cell.angle_beta   90.00
_cell.angle_gamma   90.00
#
_symmetry.space_group_name_H-M   'P 1'
#
loop_
_entity.id
_entity.type
_entity.pdbx_description
1 polymer ?
#
loop_
_entity_poly.entity_id
_entity_poly.type
_entity_poly.pdbx_seq_one_letter_code
_entity_poly.pdbx_strand_id
1 'polypeptide(L)'
;MKRFEIGSSFYLDGQEFKILSGAIHYFRIQPEDWYHSLYNLKALGFNTVETYVPWNMHEPKKGQFDFQGILDIEKFLQIAQDLGLYAIVRPSPFICAEWEFGGMPAWLLTEDMRIRSSDASYLQAVADYYDELLPRLVPRLLDKGGNILMMQVENEYGSYGEDKDYLRAIRQMMLDRGLDCPLFTSDGPWRATLRAGTLIEEDLFVTGNFGSKADYNFAQMQEFFDEHGKKWPLMCMEFWDGWFNRWKEPIIKRDPEELAQAVHEVLKQGSINLYMFHGGTNFGFMNGCSARGVTDLPQVTSYDYDALLDEQGNPTPKYFAVQKMMETYYPKYPQMKPLTKESFELRDIALSEKVSLFETLADLAQPVESLYPVKMEDLGQSYGYLLYRTEASWDADEEKIRVIDGRDRMQLFVDGKLMSTQYQAEIGQDIFVAGEKKATHRIDVLMENMGRVNYGHKFLADTQRKGIRTGVCKDLHFLLKWQQYPLSFEKTENIDFSKGWQPEQPAFYAFDFEMKALKDAYLDLSGFGKGLAFVNGVNIGRFWNVGPTLSLYIPHSLLKEGHNRIIIFETEGEYEESINLVNQPTFKTIKGENL
;
A
#
# COMPACT_ATOMS: atom_id res chain seq x y z
N MET A 1 33.35 13.08 12.53
CA MET A 1 31.97 12.68 12.28
C MET A 1 31.43 13.61 11.22
N LYS A 2 30.68 13.09 10.24
CA LYS A 2 30.01 13.92 9.21
C LYS A 2 28.86 14.69 9.83
N ARG A 3 28.61 15.88 9.31
CA ARG A 3 27.52 16.75 9.78
C ARG A 3 26.68 17.26 8.61
N PHE A 4 25.38 17.17 8.75
CA PHE A 4 24.42 17.75 7.80
C PHE A 4 23.65 18.89 8.48
N GLU A 5 23.59 20.05 7.79
CA GLU A 5 22.98 21.26 8.31
C GLU A 5 22.10 21.93 7.26
N ILE A 6 21.04 22.60 7.73
CA ILE A 6 20.12 23.39 6.90
C ILE A 6 20.33 24.86 7.28
N GLY A 7 20.88 25.64 6.36
CA GLY A 7 21.04 27.07 6.47
C GLY A 7 20.40 27.76 5.28
N SER A 8 21.12 28.67 4.62
CA SER A 8 20.67 29.25 3.33
C SER A 8 20.81 28.26 2.16
N SER A 9 21.55 27.21 2.36
CA SER A 9 21.66 26.01 1.52
C SER A 9 21.63 24.77 2.42
N PHE A 10 21.58 23.57 1.83
CA PHE A 10 22.00 22.37 2.55
C PHE A 10 23.53 22.33 2.59
N TYR A 11 24.07 21.90 3.74
CA TYR A 11 25.50 21.77 3.93
C TYR A 11 25.84 20.36 4.45
N LEU A 12 26.88 19.77 3.87
CA LEU A 12 27.47 18.53 4.31
C LEU A 12 28.94 18.78 4.66
N ASP A 13 29.32 18.64 5.92
CA ASP A 13 30.64 18.99 6.43
C ASP A 13 31.07 20.42 6.06
N GLY A 14 30.14 21.36 6.12
CA GLY A 14 30.34 22.76 5.79
C GLY A 14 30.44 23.09 4.29
N GLN A 15 30.30 22.09 3.42
CA GLN A 15 30.26 22.28 1.97
C GLN A 15 28.81 22.31 1.48
N GLU A 16 28.47 23.19 0.55
CA GLU A 16 27.15 23.18 -0.08
C GLU A 16 26.84 21.81 -0.69
N PHE A 17 25.66 21.33 -0.37
CA PHE A 17 25.18 20.00 -0.77
C PHE A 17 23.82 20.12 -1.46
N LYS A 18 23.69 19.54 -2.64
CA LYS A 18 22.40 19.42 -3.33
C LYS A 18 21.85 18.03 -3.11
N ILE A 19 20.67 17.91 -2.56
CA ILE A 19 19.99 16.63 -2.39
C ILE A 19 19.37 16.22 -3.73
N LEU A 20 19.89 15.12 -4.26
CA LEU A 20 19.36 14.40 -5.42
C LEU A 20 18.84 13.05 -4.91
N SER A 21 17.56 12.99 -4.57
CA SER A 21 16.95 11.86 -3.89
C SER A 21 15.91 11.17 -4.77
N GLY A 22 15.72 9.88 -4.54
CA GLY A 22 14.63 9.10 -5.11
C GLY A 22 13.97 8.22 -4.06
N ALA A 23 12.64 8.14 -4.10
CA ALA A 23 11.85 7.33 -3.19
C ALA A 23 11.88 5.85 -3.61
N ILE A 24 12.30 5.00 -2.69
CA ILE A 24 12.29 3.54 -2.78
C ILE A 24 11.73 3.02 -1.46
N HIS A 25 10.53 2.45 -1.49
CA HIS A 25 9.90 1.91 -0.29
C HIS A 25 10.33 0.46 -0.07
N TYR A 26 11.20 0.20 0.92
CA TYR A 26 11.73 -1.14 1.20
C TYR A 26 10.62 -2.19 1.35
N PHE A 27 9.49 -1.84 1.93
CA PHE A 27 8.34 -2.72 2.18
C PHE A 27 7.51 -3.07 0.92
N ARG A 28 7.83 -2.48 -0.24
CA ARG A 28 7.23 -2.78 -1.56
C ARG A 28 8.14 -3.59 -2.46
N ILE A 29 9.34 -3.91 -2.01
CA ILE A 29 10.39 -4.58 -2.80
C ILE A 29 10.99 -5.69 -1.95
N GLN A 30 11.17 -6.89 -2.50
CA GLN A 30 11.78 -7.98 -1.76
C GLN A 30 13.24 -7.63 -1.36
N PRO A 31 13.73 -8.07 -0.19
CA PRO A 31 15.07 -7.71 0.30
C PRO A 31 16.20 -8.05 -0.66
N GLU A 32 16.06 -9.10 -1.45
CA GLU A 32 17.02 -9.55 -2.45
C GLU A 32 17.20 -8.53 -3.58
N ASP A 33 16.19 -7.69 -3.81
CA ASP A 33 16.16 -6.67 -4.86
C ASP A 33 16.51 -5.26 -4.38
N TRP A 34 16.69 -5.04 -3.07
CA TRP A 34 17.03 -3.70 -2.53
C TRP A 34 18.35 -3.17 -3.11
N TYR A 35 19.38 -4.01 -3.19
CA TYR A 35 20.65 -3.60 -3.80
C TYR A 35 20.48 -3.14 -5.24
N HIS A 36 19.71 -3.88 -6.04
CA HIS A 36 19.44 -3.57 -7.46
C HIS A 36 18.81 -2.19 -7.61
N SER A 37 17.76 -1.91 -6.86
CA SER A 37 17.04 -0.63 -6.91
C SER A 37 17.90 0.55 -6.43
N LEU A 38 18.60 0.37 -5.32
CA LEU A 38 19.50 1.37 -4.75
C LEU A 38 20.71 1.65 -5.65
N TYR A 39 21.27 0.58 -6.27
CA TYR A 39 22.34 0.74 -7.25
C TYR A 39 21.87 1.58 -8.45
N ASN A 40 20.68 1.32 -8.98
CA ASN A 40 20.14 2.06 -10.12
C ASN A 40 19.88 3.54 -9.79
N LEU A 41 19.50 3.85 -8.56
CA LEU A 41 19.42 5.24 -8.09
C LEU A 41 20.82 5.89 -8.09
N LYS A 42 21.81 5.21 -7.56
CA LYS A 42 23.21 5.66 -7.58
C LYS A 42 23.74 5.80 -9.01
N ALA A 43 23.41 4.86 -9.88
CA ALA A 43 23.82 4.85 -11.28
C ALA A 43 23.25 6.04 -12.08
N LEU A 44 22.11 6.58 -11.68
CA LEU A 44 21.54 7.81 -12.24
C LEU A 44 22.34 9.08 -11.84
N GLY A 45 23.29 8.97 -10.94
CA GLY A 45 24.05 10.10 -10.38
C GLY A 45 23.40 10.73 -9.16
N PHE A 46 22.38 10.10 -8.60
CA PHE A 46 21.70 10.54 -7.38
C PHE A 46 22.48 10.15 -6.14
N ASN A 47 22.31 10.87 -5.06
CA ASN A 47 23.15 10.75 -3.86
C ASN A 47 22.37 10.37 -2.59
N THR A 48 21.04 10.33 -2.66
CA THR A 48 20.17 10.12 -1.50
C THR A 48 19.00 9.21 -1.86
N VAL A 49 18.64 8.32 -0.96
CA VAL A 49 17.38 7.56 -1.04
C VAL A 49 16.41 8.05 0.02
N GLU A 50 15.13 8.08 -0.32
CA GLU A 50 14.05 8.33 0.63
C GLU A 50 13.21 7.08 0.82
N THR A 51 12.75 6.85 2.05
CA THR A 51 11.71 5.85 2.34
C THR A 51 10.78 6.31 3.44
N TYR A 52 9.51 5.93 3.30
CA TYR A 52 8.55 5.90 4.39
C TYR A 52 8.76 4.67 5.29
N VAL A 53 8.09 4.65 6.45
CA VAL A 53 8.00 3.52 7.36
C VAL A 53 6.53 3.20 7.64
N PRO A 54 6.00 2.03 7.22
CA PRO A 54 4.58 1.70 7.37
C PRO A 54 4.31 1.11 8.76
N TRP A 55 3.71 1.89 9.65
CA TRP A 55 3.39 1.45 11.02
C TRP A 55 2.55 0.16 11.05
N ASN A 56 1.55 0.05 10.14
CA ASN A 56 0.67 -1.12 10.08
C ASN A 56 1.39 -2.45 9.81
N MET A 57 2.56 -2.40 9.15
CA MET A 57 3.37 -3.60 8.89
C MET A 57 4.27 -3.92 10.08
N HIS A 58 4.81 -2.89 10.73
CA HIS A 58 5.70 -3.04 11.89
C HIS A 58 4.96 -3.39 13.19
N GLU A 59 3.68 -3.01 13.31
CA GLU A 59 2.81 -3.33 14.43
C GLU A 59 1.43 -3.82 13.93
N PRO A 60 1.36 -4.98 13.29
CA PRO A 60 0.12 -5.51 12.70
C PRO A 60 -0.97 -5.81 13.73
N LYS A 61 -0.57 -6.10 14.97
CA LYS A 61 -1.42 -6.24 16.15
C LYS A 61 -0.83 -5.41 17.27
N LYS A 62 -1.66 -4.76 18.06
CA LYS A 62 -1.23 -3.88 19.15
C LYS A 62 -0.20 -4.58 20.05
N GLY A 63 0.97 -3.96 20.21
CA GLY A 63 2.09 -4.47 21.00
C GLY A 63 2.87 -5.63 20.38
N GLN A 64 2.60 -6.01 19.13
CA GLN A 64 3.35 -7.04 18.41
C GLN A 64 4.13 -6.41 17.25
N PHE A 65 5.44 -6.34 17.41
CA PHE A 65 6.32 -5.65 16.47
C PHE A 65 7.13 -6.61 15.61
N ASP A 66 7.33 -6.25 14.33
CA ASP A 66 8.16 -6.97 13.38
C ASP A 66 9.08 -6.01 12.61
N PHE A 67 10.37 -6.36 12.56
CA PHE A 67 11.43 -5.64 11.84
C PHE A 67 12.31 -6.62 11.06
N GLN A 68 11.78 -7.75 10.61
CA GLN A 68 12.53 -8.80 9.93
C GLN A 68 12.12 -8.93 8.45
N GLY A 69 12.97 -9.59 7.66
CA GLY A 69 12.71 -9.84 6.25
C GLY A 69 12.49 -8.57 5.46
N ILE A 70 11.34 -8.44 4.80
CA ILE A 70 10.95 -7.25 4.04
C ILE A 70 10.80 -5.99 4.93
N LEU A 71 10.71 -6.15 6.24
CA LEU A 71 10.58 -5.06 7.23
C LEU A 71 11.90 -4.67 7.89
N ASP A 72 13.02 -5.23 7.46
CA ASP A 72 14.36 -4.90 7.99
C ASP A 72 14.88 -3.59 7.39
N ILE A 73 14.37 -2.47 7.91
CA ILE A 73 14.79 -1.12 7.50
C ILE A 73 16.27 -0.86 7.80
N GLU A 74 16.82 -1.46 8.86
CA GLU A 74 18.24 -1.28 9.21
C GLU A 74 19.15 -1.86 8.12
N LYS A 75 18.81 -3.04 7.61
CA LYS A 75 19.52 -3.67 6.48
C LYS A 75 19.36 -2.86 5.19
N PHE A 76 18.16 -2.35 4.89
CA PHE A 76 17.94 -1.48 3.74
C PHE A 76 18.83 -0.23 3.78
N LEU A 77 18.86 0.46 4.92
CA LEU A 77 19.71 1.64 5.13
C LEU A 77 21.20 1.30 5.07
N GLN A 78 21.59 0.11 5.55
CA GLN A 78 22.99 -0.35 5.45
C GLN A 78 23.41 -0.56 3.99
N ILE A 79 22.59 -1.20 3.17
CA ILE A 79 22.86 -1.39 1.73
C ILE A 79 22.99 -0.02 1.04
N ALA A 80 22.10 0.92 1.35
CA ALA A 80 22.20 2.29 0.82
C ALA A 80 23.52 2.96 1.23
N GLN A 81 23.93 2.83 2.49
CA GLN A 81 25.19 3.36 3.00
C GLN A 81 26.42 2.75 2.31
N ASP A 82 26.41 1.43 2.11
CA ASP A 82 27.49 0.70 1.43
C ASP A 82 27.66 1.13 -0.03
N LEU A 83 26.57 1.52 -0.68
CA LEU A 83 26.55 2.13 -2.01
C LEU A 83 26.96 3.62 -2.01
N GLY A 84 27.17 4.21 -0.83
CA GLY A 84 27.49 5.63 -0.68
C GLY A 84 26.29 6.55 -0.88
N LEU A 85 25.07 6.06 -0.65
CA LEU A 85 23.84 6.85 -0.63
C LEU A 85 23.57 7.36 0.78
N TYR A 86 23.21 8.63 0.88
CA TYR A 86 22.55 9.17 2.05
C TYR A 86 21.09 8.75 2.10
N ALA A 87 20.41 8.99 3.22
CA ALA A 87 19.02 8.62 3.40
C ALA A 87 18.19 9.75 4.01
N ILE A 88 16.93 9.83 3.57
CA ILE A 88 15.87 10.58 4.24
C ILE A 88 14.84 9.56 4.68
N VAL A 89 14.50 9.57 5.97
CA VAL A 89 13.49 8.66 6.51
C VAL A 89 12.26 9.45 6.94
N ARG A 90 11.10 8.97 6.54
CA ARG A 90 9.80 9.58 6.83
C ARG A 90 8.99 8.62 7.71
N PRO A 91 9.28 8.60 9.03
CA PRO A 91 8.76 7.58 9.94
C PRO A 91 7.37 7.89 10.47
N SER A 92 6.79 8.99 10.05
CA SER A 92 5.54 9.57 10.56
C SER A 92 4.51 8.51 10.95
N PRO A 93 3.56 8.74 11.86
CA PRO A 93 2.54 7.72 12.11
C PRO A 93 1.61 7.50 10.91
N PHE A 94 1.47 8.49 10.05
CA PHE A 94 0.73 8.46 8.79
C PHE A 94 1.68 8.71 7.61
N ILE A 95 1.61 7.91 6.56
CA ILE A 95 2.48 8.03 5.39
C ILE A 95 1.73 8.32 4.08
N CYS A 96 0.42 8.19 4.03
CA CYS A 96 -0.38 8.22 2.79
C CYS A 96 0.05 7.10 1.82
N ALA A 97 0.96 7.39 0.92
CA ALA A 97 1.75 6.51 0.05
C ALA A 97 0.93 5.48 -0.74
N GLU A 98 -0.36 5.71 -0.95
CA GLU A 98 -1.29 4.76 -1.57
C GLU A 98 -1.18 3.36 -0.91
N TRP A 99 -0.88 3.36 0.39
CA TRP A 99 -0.76 2.20 1.24
C TRP A 99 -2.00 2.04 2.11
N GLU A 100 -2.35 0.82 2.45
CA GLU A 100 -3.55 0.51 3.21
C GLU A 100 -3.65 1.37 4.48
N PHE A 101 -4.77 2.06 4.65
CA PHE A 101 -5.06 2.98 5.76
C PHE A 101 -4.00 4.09 5.98
N GLY A 102 -3.27 4.47 4.89
CA GLY A 102 -2.19 5.45 4.97
C GLY A 102 -1.02 5.01 5.87
N GLY A 103 -0.82 3.71 6.02
CA GLY A 103 0.23 3.11 6.83
C GLY A 103 -0.10 3.00 8.32
N MET A 104 -1.27 3.44 8.76
CA MET A 104 -1.72 3.28 10.14
C MET A 104 -2.30 1.87 10.37
N PRO A 105 -2.11 1.25 11.54
CA PRO A 105 -2.67 -0.07 11.80
C PRO A 105 -4.18 -0.02 12.03
N ALA A 106 -4.90 -0.99 11.48
CA ALA A 106 -6.36 -1.06 11.57
C ALA A 106 -6.89 -1.25 13.00
N TRP A 107 -6.08 -1.80 13.92
CA TRP A 107 -6.48 -1.93 15.32
C TRP A 107 -6.72 -0.59 16.02
N LEU A 108 -6.21 0.54 15.49
CA LEU A 108 -6.57 1.88 15.98
C LEU A 108 -8.07 2.16 15.90
N LEU A 109 -8.79 1.51 14.98
CA LEU A 109 -10.24 1.67 14.82
C LEU A 109 -11.07 0.93 15.89
N THR A 110 -10.46 0.09 16.70
CA THR A 110 -11.12 -0.61 17.83
C THR A 110 -11.06 0.20 19.13
N GLU A 111 -10.23 1.22 19.18
CA GLU A 111 -10.00 2.06 20.34
C GLU A 111 -10.83 3.34 20.25
N ASP A 112 -11.21 3.89 21.39
CA ASP A 112 -11.87 5.21 21.46
C ASP A 112 -10.80 6.31 21.42
N MET A 113 -10.39 6.67 20.22
CA MET A 113 -9.38 7.70 19.99
C MET A 113 -9.61 8.47 18.69
N ARG A 114 -9.16 9.69 18.66
CA ARG A 114 -9.09 10.51 17.43
C ARG A 114 -7.70 10.41 16.83
N ILE A 115 -7.56 9.62 15.76
CA ILE A 115 -6.28 9.49 15.04
C ILE A 115 -5.86 10.82 14.40
N ARG A 116 -4.54 10.99 14.19
CA ARG A 116 -3.93 12.20 13.62
C ARG A 116 -4.37 13.48 14.34
N SER A 117 -4.32 13.47 15.65
CA SER A 117 -4.65 14.62 16.51
C SER A 117 -3.89 14.57 17.82
N SER A 118 -4.03 15.59 18.63
CA SER A 118 -3.50 15.67 20.02
C SER A 118 -4.28 14.81 21.05
N ASP A 119 -5.14 13.89 20.59
CA ASP A 119 -5.79 12.90 21.44
C ASP A 119 -4.76 12.08 22.22
N ALA A 120 -4.90 12.03 23.54
CA ALA A 120 -3.91 11.41 24.42
C ALA A 120 -3.73 9.91 24.17
N SER A 121 -4.83 9.19 23.84
CA SER A 121 -4.77 7.75 23.55
C SER A 121 -4.04 7.48 22.23
N TYR A 122 -4.28 8.32 21.22
CA TYR A 122 -3.56 8.21 19.94
C TYR A 122 -2.07 8.55 20.10
N LEU A 123 -1.75 9.64 20.82
CA LEU A 123 -0.36 10.01 21.09
C LEU A 123 0.38 8.93 21.89
N GLN A 124 -0.30 8.24 22.82
CA GLN A 124 0.31 7.11 23.53
C GLN A 124 0.60 5.93 22.59
N ALA A 125 -0.33 5.61 21.67
CA ALA A 125 -0.10 4.56 20.67
C ALA A 125 1.10 4.88 19.74
N VAL A 126 1.24 6.15 19.34
CA VAL A 126 2.40 6.60 18.55
C VAL A 126 3.69 6.52 19.38
N ALA A 127 3.64 6.90 20.67
CA ALA A 127 4.79 6.82 21.56
C ALA A 127 5.29 5.37 21.71
N ASP A 128 4.37 4.42 21.92
CA ASP A 128 4.69 2.99 22.02
C ASP A 128 5.35 2.47 20.73
N TYR A 129 4.84 2.87 19.57
CA TYR A 129 5.45 2.54 18.28
C TYR A 129 6.84 3.18 18.11
N TYR A 130 7.01 4.45 18.48
CA TYR A 130 8.30 5.13 18.38
C TYR A 130 9.34 4.58 19.37
N ASP A 131 8.94 4.02 20.50
CA ASP A 131 9.83 3.33 21.43
C ASP A 131 10.51 2.11 20.79
N GLU A 132 9.85 1.47 19.83
CA GLU A 132 10.41 0.34 19.08
C GLU A 132 11.14 0.76 17.79
N LEU A 133 10.62 1.73 17.06
CA LEU A 133 11.19 2.16 15.78
C LEU A 133 12.44 3.04 15.95
N LEU A 134 12.36 4.11 16.74
CA LEU A 134 13.39 5.15 16.74
C LEU A 134 14.74 4.69 17.30
N PRO A 135 14.84 3.79 18.30
CA PRO A 135 16.11 3.23 18.73
C PRO A 135 16.88 2.48 17.62
N ARG A 136 16.19 2.01 16.58
CA ARG A 136 16.80 1.36 15.40
C ARG A 136 17.36 2.38 14.41
N LEU A 137 16.76 3.56 14.34
CA LEU A 137 17.12 4.63 13.40
C LEU A 137 18.19 5.57 13.97
N VAL A 138 18.19 5.84 15.28
CA VAL A 138 19.16 6.74 15.93
C VAL A 138 20.62 6.35 15.65
N PRO A 139 21.05 5.07 15.71
CA PRO A 139 22.42 4.68 15.35
C PRO A 139 22.75 4.89 13.86
N ARG A 140 21.74 5.08 13.01
CA ARG A 140 21.86 5.30 11.57
C ARG A 140 21.96 6.77 11.18
N LEU A 141 21.88 7.69 12.15
CA LEU A 141 22.07 9.11 11.90
C LEU A 141 23.48 9.40 11.39
N LEU A 142 23.61 10.39 10.52
CA LEU A 142 24.87 10.73 9.87
C LEU A 142 25.99 11.07 10.88
N ASP A 143 25.66 11.83 11.92
CA ASP A 143 26.60 12.21 12.97
C ASP A 143 27.02 11.03 13.88
N LYS A 144 26.30 9.92 13.83
CA LYS A 144 26.61 8.67 14.55
C LYS A 144 27.31 7.62 13.67
N GLY A 145 27.67 8.03 12.43
CA GLY A 145 28.36 7.15 11.48
C GLY A 145 27.44 6.41 10.50
N GLY A 146 26.15 6.68 10.55
CA GLY A 146 25.18 6.19 9.58
C GLY A 146 25.07 7.08 8.33
N ASN A 147 23.92 7.04 7.69
CA ASN A 147 23.66 7.78 6.45
C ASN A 147 22.38 8.62 6.44
N ILE A 148 21.61 8.65 7.53
CA ILE A 148 20.36 9.44 7.61
C ILE A 148 20.72 10.92 7.77
N LEU A 149 20.27 11.76 6.82
CA LEU A 149 20.47 13.21 6.82
C LEU A 149 19.42 13.93 7.67
N MET A 150 18.15 13.60 7.48
CA MET A 150 17.02 14.28 8.13
C MET A 150 15.79 13.36 8.16
N MET A 151 14.83 13.70 9.02
CA MET A 151 13.59 12.94 9.21
C MET A 151 12.36 13.83 9.21
N GLN A 152 11.24 13.29 8.71
CA GLN A 152 9.97 14.01 8.64
C GLN A 152 9.14 13.86 9.91
N VAL A 153 8.46 14.95 10.27
CA VAL A 153 7.40 14.99 11.28
C VAL A 153 6.06 14.91 10.56
N GLU A 154 5.28 13.87 10.83
CA GLU A 154 3.97 13.59 10.21
C GLU A 154 4.06 13.53 8.66
N ASN A 155 2.98 13.63 7.92
CA ASN A 155 2.98 13.73 6.47
C ASN A 155 1.73 14.45 5.97
N GLU A 156 1.94 15.49 5.15
CA GLU A 156 0.88 16.28 4.51
C GLU A 156 -0.26 16.67 5.47
N TYR A 157 0.11 16.99 6.72
CA TYR A 157 -0.86 17.26 7.76
C TYR A 157 -1.73 18.49 7.44
N GLY A 158 -1.19 19.46 6.70
CA GLY A 158 -1.91 20.65 6.29
C GLY A 158 -3.09 20.42 5.35
N SER A 159 -3.18 19.23 4.73
CA SER A 159 -4.35 18.82 3.95
C SER A 159 -5.37 17.99 4.77
N TYR A 160 -5.06 17.69 6.04
CA TYR A 160 -5.92 16.94 6.95
C TYR A 160 -6.45 17.76 8.12
N GLY A 161 -5.58 18.56 8.75
CA GLY A 161 -5.91 19.34 9.94
C GLY A 161 -4.93 20.48 10.21
N GLU A 162 -5.16 21.18 11.31
CA GLU A 162 -4.32 22.29 11.77
C GLU A 162 -4.01 22.22 13.27
N ASP A 163 -4.05 21.01 13.87
CA ASP A 163 -3.69 20.77 15.26
C ASP A 163 -2.18 20.89 15.46
N LYS A 164 -1.70 22.10 15.78
CA LYS A 164 -0.28 22.36 16.00
C LYS A 164 0.28 21.64 17.23
N ASP A 165 -0.55 21.39 18.24
CA ASP A 165 -0.13 20.67 19.44
C ASP A 165 0.16 19.20 19.13
N TYR A 166 -0.59 18.62 18.20
CA TYR A 166 -0.29 17.30 17.66
C TYR A 166 1.09 17.27 16.96
N LEU A 167 1.35 18.19 16.05
CA LEU A 167 2.65 18.27 15.36
C LEU A 167 3.81 18.49 16.35
N ARG A 168 3.62 19.33 17.36
CA ARG A 168 4.61 19.55 18.45
C ARG A 168 4.85 18.28 19.24
N ALA A 169 3.78 17.55 19.56
CA ALA A 169 3.89 16.29 20.29
C ALA A 169 4.70 15.25 19.50
N ILE A 170 4.41 15.07 18.21
CA ILE A 170 5.18 14.15 17.35
C ILE A 170 6.66 14.57 17.28
N ARG A 171 6.94 15.86 17.02
CA ARG A 171 8.31 16.39 17.03
C ARG A 171 9.01 16.11 18.36
N GLN A 172 8.37 16.39 19.48
CA GLN A 172 8.94 16.20 20.81
C GLN A 172 9.22 14.73 21.11
N MET A 173 8.32 13.81 20.73
CA MET A 173 8.55 12.38 20.87
C MET A 173 9.79 11.90 20.10
N MET A 174 10.05 12.48 18.92
CA MET A 174 11.24 12.17 18.11
C MET A 174 12.51 12.68 18.81
N LEU A 175 12.50 13.91 19.31
CA LEU A 175 13.64 14.51 20.02
C LEU A 175 13.95 13.77 21.34
N ASP A 176 12.92 13.42 22.13
CA ASP A 176 13.08 12.70 23.40
C ASP A 176 13.71 11.31 23.22
N ARG A 177 13.62 10.74 22.03
CA ARG A 177 14.21 9.45 21.67
C ARG A 177 15.58 9.56 20.97
N GLY A 178 16.19 10.75 21.03
CA GLY A 178 17.58 10.97 20.61
C GLY A 178 17.78 11.26 19.14
N LEU A 179 16.76 11.72 18.44
CA LEU A 179 16.92 12.19 17.06
C LEU A 179 17.52 13.60 17.05
N ASP A 180 18.82 13.68 16.83
CA ASP A 180 19.59 14.92 16.75
C ASP A 180 19.74 15.45 15.30
N CYS A 181 19.20 14.76 14.31
CA CYS A 181 19.22 15.23 12.92
C CYS A 181 18.19 16.34 12.69
N PRO A 182 18.35 17.15 11.62
CA PRO A 182 17.32 18.07 11.20
C PRO A 182 15.99 17.36 10.95
N LEU A 183 14.91 17.94 11.48
CA LEU A 183 13.53 17.50 11.24
C LEU A 183 12.84 18.45 10.27
N PHE A 184 11.84 17.95 9.54
CA PHE A 184 11.10 18.74 8.57
C PHE A 184 9.63 18.31 8.47
N THR A 185 8.80 19.17 7.88
CA THR A 185 7.45 18.85 7.42
C THR A 185 7.37 18.91 5.90
N SER A 186 6.38 18.24 5.32
CA SER A 186 6.13 18.25 3.88
C SER A 186 4.64 18.34 3.60
N ASP A 187 4.25 19.31 2.76
CA ASP A 187 2.87 19.57 2.39
C ASP A 187 2.79 20.02 0.93
N GLY A 188 1.58 20.07 0.36
CA GLY A 188 1.36 20.81 -0.87
C GLY A 188 1.80 22.27 -0.70
N PRO A 189 2.47 22.90 -1.70
CA PRO A 189 3.06 24.22 -1.55
C PRO A 189 2.03 25.36 -1.65
N TRP A 190 0.82 25.12 -1.17
CA TRP A 190 -0.26 26.13 -1.13
C TRP A 190 -0.32 26.78 0.24
N ARG A 191 -0.63 28.07 0.28
CA ARG A 191 -0.64 28.83 1.53
C ARG A 191 -1.48 28.19 2.63
N ALA A 192 -2.64 27.64 2.30
CA ALA A 192 -3.51 27.00 3.30
C ALA A 192 -2.90 25.77 3.94
N THR A 193 -2.29 24.88 3.14
CA THR A 193 -1.65 23.66 3.62
C THR A 193 -0.34 23.96 4.35
N LEU A 194 0.47 24.88 3.84
CA LEU A 194 1.71 25.30 4.51
C LEU A 194 1.42 25.94 5.88
N ARG A 195 0.41 26.81 5.95
CA ARG A 195 -0.01 27.43 7.22
C ARG A 195 -0.48 26.36 8.23
N ALA A 196 -1.29 25.41 7.78
CA ALA A 196 -1.89 24.41 8.66
C ALA A 196 -0.91 23.30 9.07
N GLY A 197 -0.07 22.81 8.13
CA GLY A 197 0.74 21.61 8.29
C GLY A 197 2.17 21.82 8.80
N THR A 198 2.62 23.05 9.02
CA THR A 198 4.01 23.34 9.38
C THR A 198 4.18 23.87 10.81
N LEU A 199 5.40 23.80 11.31
CA LEU A 199 5.86 24.48 12.52
C LEU A 199 6.97 25.51 12.19
N ILE A 200 6.77 26.28 11.12
CA ILE A 200 7.75 27.25 10.61
C ILE A 200 8.15 28.30 11.65
N GLU A 201 7.22 28.71 12.50
CA GLU A 201 7.46 29.67 13.58
C GLU A 201 8.40 29.12 14.65
N GLU A 202 8.55 27.80 14.72
CA GLU A 202 9.42 27.08 15.65
C GLU A 202 10.70 26.56 14.98
N ASP A 203 11.08 27.17 13.85
CA ASP A 203 12.27 26.81 13.07
C ASP A 203 12.31 25.36 12.54
N LEU A 204 11.15 24.72 12.39
CA LEU A 204 11.08 23.42 11.73
C LEU A 204 11.09 23.59 10.22
N PHE A 205 12.05 22.95 9.55
CA PHE A 205 12.25 23.07 8.10
C PHE A 205 11.01 22.62 7.31
N VAL A 206 10.71 23.28 6.21
CA VAL A 206 9.52 23.06 5.40
C VAL A 206 9.91 22.65 3.98
N THR A 207 9.30 21.59 3.47
CA THR A 207 9.43 21.11 2.09
C THR A 207 8.08 21.09 1.39
N GLY A 208 8.06 20.99 0.06
CA GLY A 208 6.83 20.95 -0.73
C GLY A 208 6.67 19.67 -1.53
N ASN A 209 5.42 19.27 -1.81
CA ASN A 209 5.06 18.13 -2.64
C ASN A 209 4.32 18.61 -3.89
N PHE A 210 4.86 18.34 -5.08
CA PHE A 210 4.24 18.70 -6.37
C PHE A 210 4.91 17.93 -7.52
N GLY A 211 4.22 17.76 -8.66
CA GLY A 211 4.74 17.01 -9.81
C GLY A 211 5.02 17.86 -11.05
N SER A 212 4.77 19.18 -11.01
CA SER A 212 4.93 20.09 -12.15
C SER A 212 4.98 21.55 -11.70
N LYS A 213 5.19 22.50 -12.65
CA LYS A 213 5.15 23.95 -12.40
C LYS A 213 6.10 24.38 -11.28
N ALA A 214 7.37 23.94 -11.33
CA ALA A 214 8.38 24.21 -10.30
C ALA A 214 8.51 25.70 -9.97
N ASP A 215 8.53 26.57 -10.98
CA ASP A 215 8.64 28.03 -10.78
C ASP A 215 7.49 28.57 -9.91
N TYR A 216 6.26 28.18 -10.20
CA TYR A 216 5.09 28.59 -9.43
C TYR A 216 5.11 28.05 -8.01
N ASN A 217 5.35 26.75 -7.85
CA ASN A 217 5.29 26.09 -6.55
C ASN A 217 6.43 26.55 -5.63
N PHE A 218 7.64 26.69 -6.15
CA PHE A 218 8.75 27.21 -5.37
C PHE A 218 8.60 28.70 -5.05
N ALA A 219 8.00 29.49 -5.93
CA ALA A 219 7.67 30.89 -5.62
C ALA A 219 6.69 30.99 -4.44
N GLN A 220 5.67 30.11 -4.37
CA GLN A 220 4.75 30.07 -3.23
C GLN A 220 5.47 29.70 -1.92
N MET A 221 6.39 28.73 -1.97
CA MET A 221 7.19 28.36 -0.81
C MET A 221 8.13 29.51 -0.39
N GLN A 222 8.79 30.15 -1.34
CA GLN A 222 9.68 31.29 -1.06
C GLN A 222 8.93 32.46 -0.43
N GLU A 223 7.76 32.81 -0.96
CA GLU A 223 6.90 33.84 -0.36
C GLU A 223 6.54 33.48 1.09
N PHE A 224 6.19 32.23 1.36
CA PHE A 224 5.89 31.76 2.70
C PHE A 224 7.12 31.82 3.64
N PHE A 225 8.32 31.50 3.14
CA PHE A 225 9.56 31.62 3.90
C PHE A 225 9.89 33.09 4.21
N ASP A 226 9.76 33.97 3.23
CA ASP A 226 10.03 35.41 3.37
C ASP A 226 9.11 36.09 4.39
N GLU A 227 7.82 35.71 4.41
CA GLU A 227 6.85 36.18 5.40
C GLU A 227 7.23 35.80 6.84
N HIS A 228 7.92 34.67 7.02
CA HIS A 228 8.38 34.19 8.33
C HIS A 228 9.86 34.49 8.60
N GLY A 229 10.50 35.29 7.73
CA GLY A 229 11.92 35.68 7.90
C GLY A 229 12.90 34.51 7.74
N LYS A 230 12.52 33.44 7.02
CA LYS A 230 13.37 32.26 6.81
C LYS A 230 14.15 32.40 5.51
N LYS A 231 15.42 31.98 5.57
CA LYS A 231 16.30 31.89 4.40
C LYS A 231 16.74 30.43 4.24
N TRP A 232 15.81 29.61 3.80
CA TRP A 232 16.03 28.17 3.65
C TRP A 232 16.14 27.76 2.17
N PRO A 233 16.84 26.65 1.90
CA PRO A 233 16.86 26.07 0.56
C PRO A 233 15.46 25.56 0.18
N LEU A 234 15.15 25.61 -1.11
CA LEU A 234 13.92 25.02 -1.65
C LEU A 234 14.12 23.53 -1.89
N MET A 235 13.13 22.71 -1.52
CA MET A 235 13.13 21.28 -1.77
C MET A 235 11.73 20.77 -2.10
N CYS A 236 11.64 20.02 -3.20
CA CYS A 236 10.49 19.20 -3.53
C CYS A 236 10.70 17.80 -2.92
N MET A 237 9.95 17.49 -1.85
CA MET A 237 10.09 16.22 -1.11
C MET A 237 9.33 15.08 -1.77
N GLU A 238 8.29 15.38 -2.53
CA GLU A 238 7.65 14.43 -3.44
C GLU A 238 7.46 15.11 -4.79
N PHE A 239 8.38 14.78 -5.71
CA PHE A 239 8.19 15.17 -7.10
C PHE A 239 7.48 14.03 -7.83
N TRP A 240 6.18 14.18 -8.05
CA TRP A 240 5.33 13.15 -8.64
C TRP A 240 5.67 12.96 -10.12
N ASP A 241 6.50 11.98 -10.40
CA ASP A 241 7.02 11.67 -11.74
C ASP A 241 6.11 10.74 -12.56
N GLY A 242 5.12 10.17 -11.92
CA GLY A 242 4.06 9.34 -12.47
C GLY A 242 2.81 9.46 -11.60
N TRP A 243 2.01 8.41 -11.55
CA TRP A 243 0.84 8.32 -10.70
C TRP A 243 0.43 6.86 -10.46
N PHE A 244 -0.32 6.63 -9.40
CA PHE A 244 -0.89 5.33 -9.07
C PHE A 244 -2.16 5.04 -9.89
N ASN A 245 -2.53 3.76 -9.98
CA ASN A 245 -3.69 3.31 -10.73
C ASN A 245 -4.75 2.70 -9.81
N ARG A 246 -6.01 2.81 -10.24
CA ARG A 246 -7.18 2.26 -9.54
C ARG A 246 -7.87 1.23 -10.42
N TRP A 247 -8.58 0.29 -9.78
CA TRP A 247 -9.45 -0.62 -10.49
C TRP A 247 -10.52 0.13 -11.29
N LYS A 248 -10.84 -0.36 -12.49
CA LYS A 248 -11.81 0.22 -13.44
C LYS A 248 -11.41 1.54 -14.09
N GLU A 249 -10.22 2.06 -13.82
CA GLU A 249 -9.71 3.31 -14.41
C GLU A 249 -8.55 3.02 -15.38
N PRO A 250 -8.33 3.87 -16.41
CA PRO A 250 -7.21 3.69 -17.33
C PRO A 250 -5.86 3.91 -16.62
N ILE A 251 -4.82 3.27 -17.15
CA ILE A 251 -3.45 3.48 -16.66
C ILE A 251 -3.01 4.90 -16.97
N ILE A 252 -2.44 5.56 -15.96
CA ILE A 252 -1.88 6.90 -16.08
C ILE A 252 -0.44 6.79 -16.56
N LYS A 253 -0.09 7.59 -17.55
CA LYS A 253 1.26 7.67 -18.14
C LYS A 253 1.68 9.12 -18.27
N ARG A 254 2.97 9.38 -18.09
CA ARG A 254 3.59 10.70 -18.27
C ARG A 254 4.72 10.60 -19.28
N ASP A 255 4.83 11.60 -20.17
CA ASP A 255 5.85 11.64 -21.21
C ASP A 255 7.27 11.73 -20.63
N PRO A 256 8.23 10.88 -21.07
CA PRO A 256 9.58 10.85 -20.51
C PRO A 256 10.37 12.15 -20.70
N GLU A 257 10.28 12.80 -21.85
CA GLU A 257 11.04 14.04 -22.14
C GLU A 257 10.44 15.23 -21.38
N GLU A 258 9.11 15.30 -21.29
CA GLU A 258 8.43 16.29 -20.45
C GLU A 258 8.83 16.14 -18.99
N LEU A 259 8.87 14.89 -18.47
CA LEU A 259 9.32 14.61 -17.12
C LEU A 259 10.76 15.08 -16.89
N ALA A 260 11.69 14.73 -17.78
CA ALA A 260 13.09 15.13 -17.67
C ALA A 260 13.25 16.65 -17.63
N GLN A 261 12.48 17.36 -18.46
CA GLN A 261 12.46 18.83 -18.45
C GLN A 261 11.91 19.38 -17.12
N ALA A 262 10.83 18.80 -16.59
CA ALA A 262 10.24 19.22 -15.32
C ALA A 262 11.19 18.96 -14.12
N VAL A 263 11.93 17.85 -14.12
CA VAL A 263 13.00 17.58 -13.14
C VAL A 263 14.12 18.63 -13.24
N HIS A 264 14.53 18.99 -14.47
CA HIS A 264 15.54 20.04 -14.67
C HIS A 264 15.07 21.40 -14.09
N GLU A 265 13.81 21.76 -14.26
CA GLU A 265 13.23 23.00 -13.70
C GLU A 265 13.28 23.03 -12.18
N VAL A 266 13.03 21.91 -11.51
CA VAL A 266 13.20 21.80 -10.06
C VAL A 266 14.67 21.96 -9.66
N LEU A 267 15.58 21.28 -10.36
CA LEU A 267 17.00 21.25 -10.02
C LEU A 267 17.70 22.61 -10.27
N LYS A 268 17.17 23.46 -11.14
CA LYS A 268 17.69 24.84 -11.30
C LYS A 268 17.51 25.68 -10.04
N GLN A 269 16.51 25.42 -9.23
CA GLN A 269 16.09 26.25 -8.11
C GLN A 269 16.32 25.59 -6.74
N GLY A 270 16.28 24.27 -6.67
CA GLY A 270 16.29 23.56 -5.40
C GLY A 270 16.78 22.12 -5.49
N SER A 271 16.43 21.36 -4.49
CA SER A 271 16.66 19.92 -4.37
C SER A 271 15.39 19.14 -4.67
N ILE A 272 15.54 17.86 -4.96
CA ILE A 272 14.46 16.97 -5.38
C ILE A 272 14.49 15.63 -4.66
N ASN A 273 13.31 15.08 -4.41
CA ASN A 273 13.09 13.65 -4.20
C ASN A 273 12.09 13.14 -5.24
N LEU A 274 12.54 12.30 -6.15
CA LEU A 274 11.67 11.68 -7.16
C LEU A 274 10.68 10.73 -6.48
N TYR A 275 9.42 10.96 -6.63
CA TYR A 275 8.36 10.11 -6.11
C TYR A 275 7.54 9.54 -7.27
N MET A 276 7.73 8.29 -7.66
CA MET A 276 8.61 7.24 -7.11
C MET A 276 9.82 7.05 -8.01
N PHE A 277 10.99 6.77 -7.45
CA PHE A 277 12.08 6.25 -8.27
C PHE A 277 11.84 4.78 -8.65
N HIS A 278 11.42 3.96 -7.70
CA HIS A 278 10.93 2.59 -7.90
C HIS A 278 9.66 2.41 -7.07
N GLY A 279 8.53 2.24 -7.72
CA GLY A 279 7.25 2.08 -7.04
C GLY A 279 7.13 0.74 -6.33
N GLY A 280 7.38 -0.35 -7.02
CA GLY A 280 7.28 -1.70 -6.47
C GLY A 280 5.85 -2.25 -6.46
N THR A 281 5.54 -3.07 -5.45
CA THR A 281 4.30 -3.85 -5.37
C THR A 281 3.63 -3.70 -4.00
N ASN A 282 2.32 -3.51 -3.98
CA ASN A 282 1.50 -3.58 -2.77
C ASN A 282 1.16 -5.06 -2.48
N PHE A 283 2.13 -5.83 -2.01
CA PHE A 283 1.95 -7.25 -1.73
C PHE A 283 0.82 -7.51 -0.74
N GLY A 284 0.17 -8.65 -0.88
CA GLY A 284 -0.90 -9.07 0.01
C GLY A 284 -2.14 -8.17 -0.07
N PHE A 285 -2.50 -7.55 1.03
CA PHE A 285 -3.68 -6.69 1.17
C PHE A 285 -3.34 -5.19 1.28
N MET A 286 -2.12 -4.79 0.92
CA MET A 286 -1.57 -3.50 1.26
C MET A 286 -1.87 -2.37 0.28
N ASN A 287 -2.67 -2.62 -0.78
CA ASN A 287 -3.16 -1.54 -1.62
C ASN A 287 -3.98 -0.54 -0.81
N GLY A 288 -3.76 0.74 -1.05
CA GLY A 288 -4.58 1.82 -0.50
C GLY A 288 -5.91 2.00 -1.24
N CYS A 289 -6.62 3.04 -0.87
CA CYS A 289 -7.92 3.37 -1.44
C CYS A 289 -8.09 4.90 -1.49
N SER A 290 -8.57 5.41 -2.62
CA SER A 290 -8.93 6.83 -2.74
C SER A 290 -10.36 7.07 -2.29
N ALA A 291 -10.60 8.15 -1.54
CA ALA A 291 -11.94 8.58 -1.16
C ALA A 291 -12.55 9.47 -2.27
N ARG A 292 -13.74 9.12 -2.75
CA ARG A 292 -14.48 9.92 -3.74
C ARG A 292 -15.96 9.99 -3.38
N GLY A 293 -16.35 10.97 -2.59
CA GLY A 293 -17.73 11.15 -2.15
C GLY A 293 -18.23 9.95 -1.34
N VAL A 294 -19.26 9.28 -1.82
CA VAL A 294 -19.85 8.07 -1.18
C VAL A 294 -19.17 6.77 -1.63
N THR A 295 -18.37 6.82 -2.71
CA THR A 295 -17.67 5.67 -3.27
C THR A 295 -16.19 5.77 -2.96
N ASP A 296 -15.63 4.70 -2.43
CA ASP A 296 -14.19 4.55 -2.25
C ASP A 296 -13.62 3.77 -3.45
N LEU A 297 -12.42 4.15 -3.90
CA LEU A 297 -11.79 3.65 -5.12
C LEU A 297 -10.52 2.88 -4.76
N PRO A 298 -10.60 1.55 -4.58
CA PRO A 298 -9.43 0.73 -4.29
C PRO A 298 -8.40 0.80 -5.40
N GLN A 299 -7.13 0.84 -5.01
CA GLN A 299 -6.00 0.86 -5.92
C GLN A 299 -5.59 -0.56 -6.31
N VAL A 300 -4.89 -0.68 -7.44
CA VAL A 300 -4.39 -1.97 -7.93
C VAL A 300 -3.20 -2.44 -7.10
N THR A 301 -2.86 -3.72 -7.19
CA THR A 301 -1.72 -4.31 -6.48
C THR A 301 -0.39 -3.77 -6.97
N SER A 302 -0.20 -3.61 -8.28
CA SER A 302 1.01 -3.00 -8.81
C SER A 302 1.14 -1.54 -8.41
N TYR A 303 2.25 -1.17 -7.81
CA TYR A 303 2.62 0.22 -7.56
C TYR A 303 3.72 0.66 -8.54
N ASP A 304 3.61 0.23 -9.79
CA ASP A 304 4.51 0.64 -10.89
C ASP A 304 4.68 2.15 -10.94
N TYR A 305 3.62 2.89 -10.69
CA TYR A 305 3.59 4.37 -10.59
C TYR A 305 4.01 5.08 -11.89
N ASP A 306 4.26 4.35 -12.96
CA ASP A 306 4.94 4.89 -14.16
C ASP A 306 6.29 5.53 -13.80
N ALA A 307 7.01 4.92 -12.86
CA ALA A 307 8.24 5.41 -12.25
C ALA A 307 9.45 5.30 -13.18
N LEU A 308 10.62 5.76 -12.70
CA LEU A 308 11.87 5.64 -13.45
C LEU A 308 12.36 4.19 -13.57
N LEU A 309 12.07 3.35 -12.56
CA LEU A 309 12.16 1.90 -12.69
C LEU A 309 10.77 1.30 -12.79
N ASP A 310 10.59 0.28 -13.64
CA ASP A 310 9.36 -0.50 -13.67
C ASP A 310 9.17 -1.33 -12.39
N GLU A 311 8.03 -2.01 -12.26
CA GLU A 311 7.72 -2.82 -11.07
C GLU A 311 8.79 -3.88 -10.77
N GLN A 312 9.43 -4.44 -11.80
CA GLN A 312 10.53 -5.39 -11.68
C GLN A 312 11.85 -4.74 -11.23
N GLY A 313 12.01 -3.43 -11.42
CA GLY A 313 13.22 -2.66 -11.12
C GLY A 313 14.11 -2.39 -12.34
N ASN A 314 13.62 -2.61 -13.54
CA ASN A 314 14.34 -2.27 -14.76
C ASN A 314 14.17 -0.81 -15.15
N PRO A 315 15.23 -0.15 -15.69
CA PRO A 315 15.14 1.22 -16.17
C PRO A 315 14.12 1.39 -17.30
N THR A 316 13.25 2.38 -17.16
CA THR A 316 12.23 2.76 -18.13
C THR A 316 12.73 3.85 -19.09
N PRO A 317 11.99 4.21 -20.14
CA PRO A 317 12.32 5.38 -20.96
C PRO A 317 12.48 6.67 -20.15
N LYS A 318 11.74 6.83 -19.05
CA LYS A 318 11.90 7.98 -18.12
C LYS A 318 13.26 8.00 -17.44
N TYR A 319 13.78 6.84 -17.03
CA TYR A 319 15.12 6.74 -16.46
C TYR A 319 16.16 7.30 -17.44
N PHE A 320 16.12 6.87 -18.69
CA PHE A 320 17.08 7.29 -19.70
C PHE A 320 16.93 8.75 -20.12
N ALA A 321 15.70 9.29 -20.15
CA ALA A 321 15.45 10.70 -20.38
C ALA A 321 16.04 11.58 -19.26
N VAL A 322 15.83 11.22 -18.00
CA VAL A 322 16.43 11.90 -16.84
C VAL A 322 17.95 11.73 -16.83
N GLN A 323 18.48 10.54 -17.15
CA GLN A 323 19.92 10.29 -17.25
C GLN A 323 20.58 11.24 -18.26
N LYS A 324 20.02 11.35 -19.45
CA LYS A 324 20.50 12.27 -20.51
C LYS A 324 20.45 13.73 -20.06
N MET A 325 19.39 14.13 -19.37
CA MET A 325 19.27 15.48 -18.79
C MET A 325 20.38 15.73 -17.74
N MET A 326 20.63 14.75 -16.85
CA MET A 326 21.70 14.83 -15.85
C MET A 326 23.07 14.93 -16.50
N GLU A 327 23.38 14.11 -17.50
CA GLU A 327 24.63 14.18 -18.27
C GLU A 327 24.86 15.55 -18.89
N THR A 328 23.80 16.16 -19.42
CA THR A 328 23.87 17.41 -20.14
C THR A 328 24.08 18.61 -19.20
N TYR A 329 23.32 18.68 -18.11
CA TYR A 329 23.25 19.89 -17.26
C TYR A 329 23.95 19.74 -15.91
N TYR A 330 24.21 18.51 -15.45
CA TYR A 330 24.77 18.23 -14.12
C TYR A 330 25.94 17.23 -14.17
N PRO A 331 26.96 17.43 -15.05
CA PRO A 331 28.04 16.46 -15.28
C PRO A 331 28.92 16.20 -14.05
N LYS A 332 28.81 17.03 -13.01
CA LYS A 332 29.52 16.84 -11.74
C LYS A 332 28.98 15.65 -10.93
N TYR A 333 27.81 15.13 -11.27
CA TYR A 333 27.22 13.93 -10.67
C TYR A 333 27.40 12.76 -11.63
N PRO A 334 28.43 11.93 -11.43
CA PRO A 334 28.77 10.89 -12.40
C PRO A 334 27.69 9.80 -12.45
N GLN A 335 27.42 9.35 -13.67
CA GLN A 335 26.48 8.29 -13.92
C GLN A 335 27.17 6.98 -14.26
N MET A 336 26.49 5.89 -14.04
CA MET A 336 26.94 4.54 -14.32
C MET A 336 25.90 3.81 -15.18
N LYS A 337 26.31 2.68 -15.76
CA LYS A 337 25.37 1.80 -16.45
C LYS A 337 24.42 1.19 -15.43
N PRO A 338 23.09 1.31 -15.64
CA PRO A 338 22.13 0.68 -14.74
C PRO A 338 22.14 -0.85 -14.88
N LEU A 339 21.72 -1.50 -13.80
CA LEU A 339 21.47 -2.94 -13.78
C LEU A 339 20.10 -3.24 -14.37
N THR A 340 19.99 -4.42 -15.02
CA THR A 340 18.74 -4.95 -15.54
C THR A 340 18.55 -6.38 -15.06
N LYS A 341 17.29 -6.79 -14.91
CA LYS A 341 16.89 -8.16 -14.57
C LYS A 341 16.19 -8.78 -15.78
N GLU A 342 16.37 -10.08 -15.93
CA GLU A 342 15.67 -10.87 -16.92
C GLU A 342 14.42 -11.51 -16.33
N SER A 343 13.36 -11.58 -17.13
CA SER A 343 12.16 -12.34 -16.82
C SER A 343 12.14 -13.66 -17.61
N PHE A 344 11.30 -14.59 -17.19
CA PHE A 344 11.08 -15.84 -17.94
C PHE A 344 9.61 -16.00 -18.32
N GLU A 345 9.38 -16.95 -19.23
CA GLU A 345 8.05 -17.42 -19.59
C GLU A 345 7.91 -18.91 -19.33
N LEU A 346 6.77 -19.30 -18.80
CA LEU A 346 6.35 -20.69 -18.69
C LEU A 346 4.86 -20.76 -18.98
N ARG A 347 4.48 -21.49 -20.02
CA ARG A 347 3.10 -21.56 -20.49
C ARG A 347 2.46 -22.89 -20.16
N ASP A 348 1.13 -22.89 -20.14
CA ASP A 348 0.29 -24.08 -19.99
C ASP A 348 0.61 -24.88 -18.73
N ILE A 349 0.86 -24.19 -17.59
CA ILE A 349 0.98 -24.85 -16.30
C ILE A 349 -0.40 -25.38 -15.92
N ALA A 350 -0.55 -26.69 -15.94
CA ALA A 350 -1.84 -27.33 -15.74
C ALA A 350 -2.33 -27.21 -14.29
N LEU A 351 -3.65 -27.11 -14.13
CA LEU A 351 -4.32 -27.18 -12.83
C LEU A 351 -4.02 -28.54 -12.19
N SER A 352 -3.47 -28.51 -10.96
CA SER A 352 -3.14 -29.71 -10.19
C SER A 352 -4.28 -30.15 -9.29
N GLU A 353 -4.88 -29.18 -8.55
CA GLU A 353 -5.92 -29.42 -7.55
C GLU A 353 -6.86 -28.24 -7.44
N LYS A 354 -8.09 -28.50 -7.00
CA LYS A 354 -9.09 -27.45 -6.69
C LYS A 354 -10.02 -27.88 -5.56
N VAL A 355 -10.46 -26.91 -4.76
CA VAL A 355 -11.39 -27.13 -3.64
C VAL A 355 -12.25 -25.89 -3.41
N SER A 356 -13.56 -26.06 -3.13
CA SER A 356 -14.44 -24.96 -2.75
C SER A 356 -14.12 -24.43 -1.35
N LEU A 357 -14.24 -23.12 -1.16
CA LEU A 357 -14.04 -22.47 0.14
C LEU A 357 -14.90 -23.14 1.24
N PHE A 358 -16.17 -23.41 0.95
CA PHE A 358 -17.10 -23.95 1.93
C PHE A 358 -16.72 -25.37 2.41
N GLU A 359 -16.06 -26.16 1.57
CA GLU A 359 -15.62 -27.52 1.89
C GLU A 359 -14.40 -27.53 2.83
N THR A 360 -13.44 -26.60 2.63
CA THR A 360 -12.22 -26.49 3.44
C THR A 360 -12.31 -25.42 4.53
N LEU A 361 -13.46 -24.81 4.74
CA LEU A 361 -13.63 -23.67 5.65
C LEU A 361 -13.16 -23.96 7.08
N ALA A 362 -13.50 -25.13 7.61
CA ALA A 362 -13.14 -25.54 8.97
C ALA A 362 -11.64 -25.81 9.17
N ASP A 363 -10.90 -26.04 8.08
CA ASP A 363 -9.45 -26.20 8.10
C ASP A 363 -8.75 -24.83 8.12
N LEU A 364 -9.37 -23.83 7.50
CA LEU A 364 -8.83 -22.47 7.36
C LEU A 364 -9.04 -21.62 8.61
N ALA A 365 -10.21 -21.73 9.24
CA ALA A 365 -10.56 -20.88 10.37
C ALA A 365 -11.50 -21.56 11.35
N GLN A 366 -11.34 -21.25 12.63
CA GLN A 366 -12.31 -21.60 13.66
C GLN A 366 -13.37 -20.49 13.75
N PRO A 367 -14.66 -20.84 13.87
CA PRO A 367 -15.71 -19.85 13.97
C PRO A 367 -15.69 -19.12 15.30
N VAL A 368 -15.95 -17.83 15.24
CA VAL A 368 -16.33 -17.02 16.40
C VAL A 368 -17.85 -16.91 16.43
N GLU A 369 -18.49 -17.32 17.52
CA GLU A 369 -19.94 -17.28 17.65
C GLU A 369 -20.42 -16.00 18.30
N SER A 370 -21.50 -15.43 17.77
CA SER A 370 -22.16 -14.26 18.35
C SER A 370 -23.64 -14.22 18.00
N LEU A 371 -24.42 -13.44 18.74
CA LEU A 371 -25.85 -13.29 18.49
C LEU A 371 -26.09 -12.48 17.20
N TYR A 372 -25.34 -11.41 16.98
CA TYR A 372 -25.35 -10.56 15.78
C TYR A 372 -23.98 -10.61 15.10
N PRO A 373 -23.88 -10.30 13.79
CA PRO A 373 -22.59 -10.17 13.11
C PRO A 373 -21.66 -9.16 13.80
N VAL A 374 -20.36 -9.43 13.75
CA VAL A 374 -19.31 -8.59 14.34
C VAL A 374 -18.37 -8.13 13.22
N LYS A 375 -17.87 -6.89 13.31
CA LYS A 375 -16.90 -6.33 12.34
C LYS A 375 -15.58 -7.07 12.35
N MET A 376 -14.81 -6.95 11.25
CA MET A 376 -13.46 -7.51 11.17
C MET A 376 -12.55 -7.02 12.30
N GLU A 377 -12.54 -5.72 12.55
CA GLU A 377 -11.70 -5.09 13.55
C GLU A 377 -11.97 -5.64 14.95
N ASP A 378 -13.23 -5.85 15.32
CA ASP A 378 -13.64 -6.38 16.63
C ASP A 378 -13.28 -7.87 16.80
N LEU A 379 -13.01 -8.58 15.70
CA LEU A 379 -12.48 -9.94 15.68
C LEU A 379 -10.94 -9.98 15.68
N GLY A 380 -10.28 -8.83 15.73
CA GLY A 380 -8.83 -8.71 15.60
C GLY A 380 -8.30 -8.99 14.21
N GLN A 381 -9.19 -8.98 13.19
CA GLN A 381 -8.83 -9.17 11.80
C GLN A 381 -8.68 -7.81 11.08
N SER A 382 -7.49 -7.54 10.56
CA SER A 382 -7.21 -6.28 9.86
C SER A 382 -7.53 -6.34 8.38
N TYR A 383 -7.31 -7.48 7.72
CA TYR A 383 -7.32 -7.63 6.26
C TYR A 383 -8.03 -8.89 5.82
N GLY A 384 -8.32 -8.99 4.52
CA GLY A 384 -8.77 -10.21 3.86
C GLY A 384 -10.28 -10.33 3.76
N TYR A 385 -10.78 -11.54 3.98
CA TYR A 385 -12.18 -11.90 3.87
C TYR A 385 -12.74 -12.33 5.22
N LEU A 386 -14.05 -12.20 5.38
CA LEU A 386 -14.78 -12.69 6.56
C LEU A 386 -16.06 -13.37 6.09
N LEU A 387 -16.19 -14.66 6.41
CA LEU A 387 -17.41 -15.39 6.12
C LEU A 387 -18.31 -15.41 7.34
N TYR A 388 -19.54 -14.97 7.17
CA TYR A 388 -20.61 -15.03 8.16
C TYR A 388 -21.58 -16.15 7.78
N ARG A 389 -21.91 -17.05 8.71
CA ARG A 389 -22.81 -18.18 8.51
C ARG A 389 -23.89 -18.21 9.57
N THR A 390 -25.15 -18.41 9.13
CA THR A 390 -26.29 -18.71 9.99
C THR A 390 -27.27 -19.61 9.28
N GLU A 391 -28.35 -19.98 9.95
CA GLU A 391 -29.48 -20.72 9.39
C GLU A 391 -30.77 -19.92 9.59
N ALA A 392 -31.67 -19.99 8.62
CA ALA A 392 -32.97 -19.34 8.68
C ALA A 392 -34.05 -20.22 8.05
N SER A 393 -35.22 -20.26 8.67
CA SER A 393 -36.39 -20.94 8.11
C SER A 393 -37.19 -19.98 7.22
N TRP A 394 -37.65 -20.45 6.06
CA TRP A 394 -38.55 -19.69 5.18
C TRP A 394 -39.98 -19.74 5.67
N ASP A 395 -40.64 -18.58 5.73
CA ASP A 395 -42.06 -18.42 6.07
C ASP A 395 -42.94 -18.36 4.83
N ALA A 396 -42.33 -18.06 3.68
CA ALA A 396 -42.97 -17.97 2.36
C ALA A 396 -42.14 -18.75 1.31
N ASP A 397 -42.67 -18.86 0.08
CA ASP A 397 -41.96 -19.46 -1.05
C ASP A 397 -40.87 -18.56 -1.63
N GLU A 398 -40.83 -17.30 -1.22
CA GLU A 398 -39.77 -16.33 -1.48
C GLU A 398 -39.59 -15.44 -0.25
N GLU A 399 -38.32 -15.27 0.18
CA GLU A 399 -37.95 -14.40 1.29
C GLU A 399 -37.04 -13.29 0.80
N LYS A 400 -37.11 -12.16 1.48
CA LYS A 400 -36.27 -11.01 1.20
C LYS A 400 -35.12 -10.93 2.21
N ILE A 401 -33.89 -10.95 1.72
CA ILE A 401 -32.69 -10.80 2.54
C ILE A 401 -32.00 -9.48 2.23
N ARG A 402 -31.45 -8.83 3.27
CA ARG A 402 -30.73 -7.58 3.15
C ARG A 402 -29.62 -7.50 4.18
N VAL A 403 -28.39 -7.22 3.71
CA VAL A 403 -27.25 -6.95 4.58
C VAL A 403 -27.23 -5.46 4.92
N ILE A 404 -27.20 -5.14 6.20
CA ILE A 404 -27.24 -3.76 6.69
C ILE A 404 -25.84 -3.31 7.11
N ASP A 405 -25.38 -2.21 6.54
CA ASP A 405 -24.08 -1.60 6.84
C ASP A 405 -22.89 -2.54 6.63
N GLY A 406 -22.77 -3.15 5.45
CA GLY A 406 -21.61 -3.94 5.06
C GLY A 406 -20.56 -3.13 4.27
N ARG A 407 -19.30 -3.53 4.32
CA ARG A 407 -18.17 -3.01 3.50
C ARG A 407 -17.11 -4.09 3.32
N ASP A 408 -16.45 -4.18 2.12
CA ASP A 408 -16.65 -3.32 0.92
C ASP A 408 -17.41 -4.05 -0.17
N ARG A 409 -17.16 -5.39 -0.35
CA ARG A 409 -17.85 -6.28 -1.29
C ARG A 409 -18.51 -7.41 -0.52
N MET A 410 -19.74 -7.72 -0.90
CA MET A 410 -20.55 -8.76 -0.29
C MET A 410 -20.99 -9.77 -1.34
N GLN A 411 -20.88 -11.06 -1.03
CA GLN A 411 -21.55 -12.15 -1.75
C GLN A 411 -22.47 -12.89 -0.79
N LEU A 412 -23.76 -12.99 -1.14
CA LEU A 412 -24.76 -13.77 -0.41
C LEU A 412 -24.95 -15.14 -1.08
N PHE A 413 -24.80 -16.19 -0.31
CA PHE A 413 -25.09 -17.57 -0.72
C PHE A 413 -26.21 -18.14 0.14
N VAL A 414 -27.09 -18.91 -0.50
CA VAL A 414 -28.10 -19.73 0.19
C VAL A 414 -27.91 -21.18 -0.25
N ASP A 415 -27.69 -22.06 0.73
CA ASP A 415 -27.34 -23.47 0.52
C ASP A 415 -26.17 -23.68 -0.45
N GLY A 416 -25.18 -22.75 -0.41
CA GLY A 416 -24.00 -22.76 -1.25
C GLY A 416 -24.18 -22.19 -2.66
N LYS A 417 -25.38 -21.71 -3.02
CA LYS A 417 -25.66 -21.07 -4.31
C LYS A 417 -25.57 -19.56 -4.18
N LEU A 418 -24.82 -18.90 -5.08
CA LEU A 418 -24.72 -17.45 -5.13
C LEU A 418 -26.07 -16.81 -5.51
N MET A 419 -26.53 -15.89 -4.67
CA MET A 419 -27.77 -15.14 -4.87
C MET A 419 -27.51 -13.70 -5.33
N SER A 420 -26.45 -13.06 -4.82
CA SER A 420 -26.13 -11.67 -5.15
C SER A 420 -24.69 -11.32 -4.82
N THR A 421 -24.11 -10.42 -5.62
CA THR A 421 -22.87 -9.71 -5.30
C THR A 421 -23.20 -8.22 -5.26
N GLN A 422 -22.82 -7.53 -4.18
CA GLN A 422 -23.05 -6.08 -3.99
C GLN A 422 -21.76 -5.41 -3.52
N TYR A 423 -21.54 -4.18 -3.96
CA TYR A 423 -20.37 -3.37 -3.64
C TYR A 423 -20.76 -2.10 -2.89
N GLN A 424 -20.04 -1.79 -1.83
CA GLN A 424 -20.09 -0.52 -1.10
C GLN A 424 -21.52 0.01 -0.86
N ALA A 425 -21.94 1.07 -1.55
CA ALA A 425 -23.27 1.69 -1.40
C ALA A 425 -24.41 0.82 -1.94
N GLU A 426 -24.13 -0.21 -2.73
CA GLU A 426 -25.14 -1.18 -3.17
C GLU A 426 -25.52 -2.15 -2.05
N ILE A 427 -24.61 -2.36 -1.07
CA ILE A 427 -24.88 -3.23 0.08
C ILE A 427 -26.01 -2.61 0.91
N GLY A 428 -27.10 -3.33 1.00
CA GLY A 428 -28.36 -2.86 1.60
C GLY A 428 -29.54 -2.93 0.65
N GLN A 429 -29.32 -3.25 -0.63
CA GLN A 429 -30.40 -3.54 -1.57
C GLN A 429 -31.05 -4.89 -1.24
N ASP A 430 -32.37 -4.95 -1.48
CA ASP A 430 -33.16 -6.16 -1.27
C ASP A 430 -32.74 -7.29 -2.22
N ILE A 431 -32.57 -8.50 -1.67
CA ILE A 431 -32.24 -9.72 -2.40
C ILE A 431 -33.38 -10.69 -2.19
N PHE A 432 -34.11 -11.03 -3.27
CA PHE A 432 -35.22 -11.96 -3.23
C PHE A 432 -34.72 -13.38 -3.49
N VAL A 433 -35.00 -14.28 -2.56
CA VAL A 433 -34.52 -15.67 -2.58
C VAL A 433 -35.73 -16.61 -2.53
N ALA A 434 -35.95 -17.32 -3.60
CA ALA A 434 -36.95 -18.39 -3.65
C ALA A 434 -36.46 -19.60 -2.84
N GLY A 435 -37.37 -20.31 -2.17
CA GLY A 435 -37.06 -21.49 -1.38
C GLY A 435 -38.34 -22.21 -0.95
N GLU A 436 -38.16 -23.39 -0.33
CA GLU A 436 -39.29 -24.17 0.17
C GLU A 436 -39.76 -23.64 1.52
N LYS A 437 -41.04 -23.30 1.59
CA LYS A 437 -41.69 -22.87 2.83
C LYS A 437 -41.51 -23.88 3.95
N LYS A 438 -41.16 -23.43 5.13
CA LYS A 438 -40.80 -24.19 6.34
C LYS A 438 -39.50 -25.00 6.26
N ALA A 439 -38.77 -24.97 5.13
CA ALA A 439 -37.40 -25.50 5.08
C ALA A 439 -36.44 -24.55 5.80
N THR A 440 -35.38 -25.13 6.39
CA THR A 440 -34.27 -24.38 6.96
C THR A 440 -33.16 -24.30 5.93
N HIS A 441 -32.69 -23.09 5.66
CA HIS A 441 -31.66 -22.81 4.68
C HIS A 441 -30.41 -22.28 5.38
N ARG A 442 -29.25 -22.72 4.91
CA ARG A 442 -27.96 -22.14 5.32
C ARG A 442 -27.72 -20.84 4.56
N ILE A 443 -27.40 -19.79 5.31
CA ILE A 443 -27.08 -18.49 4.77
C ILE A 443 -25.61 -18.19 5.02
N ASP A 444 -24.86 -17.95 3.95
CA ASP A 444 -23.46 -17.55 4.00
C ASP A 444 -23.33 -16.15 3.37
N VAL A 445 -22.63 -15.24 4.07
CA VAL A 445 -22.27 -13.92 3.56
C VAL A 445 -20.76 -13.81 3.58
N LEU A 446 -20.15 -13.79 2.40
CA LEU A 446 -18.71 -13.57 2.26
C LEU A 446 -18.46 -12.08 2.06
N MET A 447 -17.79 -11.46 3.03
CA MET A 447 -17.39 -10.06 2.98
C MET A 447 -15.91 -9.95 2.62
N GLU A 448 -15.59 -9.02 1.71
CA GLU A 448 -14.21 -8.65 1.35
C GLU A 448 -13.91 -7.23 1.78
N ASN A 449 -12.79 -7.05 2.48
CA ASN A 449 -12.16 -5.77 2.70
C ASN A 449 -11.27 -5.44 1.49
N MET A 450 -11.64 -4.42 0.70
CA MET A 450 -10.93 -4.03 -0.52
C MET A 450 -9.83 -2.97 -0.28
N GLY A 451 -9.55 -2.64 0.97
CA GLY A 451 -8.59 -1.61 1.40
C GLY A 451 -9.28 -0.41 2.04
N ARG A 452 -8.61 0.22 3.02
CA ARG A 452 -9.06 1.45 3.67
C ARG A 452 -8.45 2.66 2.98
N VAL A 453 -9.13 3.80 3.06
CA VAL A 453 -8.64 5.05 2.50
C VAL A 453 -7.27 5.41 3.07
N ASN A 454 -6.40 5.91 2.19
CA ASN A 454 -5.03 6.31 2.55
C ASN A 454 -4.84 7.84 2.63
N TYR A 455 -5.85 8.63 2.23
CA TYR A 455 -5.78 10.08 2.19
C TYR A 455 -7.15 10.73 2.41
N GLY A 456 -7.16 11.94 2.97
CA GLY A 456 -8.37 12.74 3.17
C GLY A 456 -8.99 12.58 4.55
N HIS A 457 -10.25 12.96 4.67
CA HIS A 457 -10.95 13.11 5.96
C HIS A 457 -11.77 11.88 6.40
N LYS A 458 -11.78 10.80 5.62
CA LYS A 458 -12.66 9.63 5.86
C LYS A 458 -12.09 8.55 6.78
N PHE A 459 -10.89 8.72 7.36
CA PHE A 459 -10.24 7.67 8.17
C PHE A 459 -11.11 7.09 9.29
N LEU A 460 -11.89 7.93 9.96
CA LEU A 460 -12.78 7.51 11.05
C LEU A 460 -14.24 7.28 10.62
N ALA A 461 -14.52 7.40 9.33
CA ALA A 461 -15.86 7.12 8.82
C ALA A 461 -16.22 5.64 9.03
N ASP A 462 -17.51 5.38 9.26
CA ASP A 462 -18.01 4.01 9.44
C ASP A 462 -17.71 3.10 8.26
N THR A 463 -17.59 3.66 7.05
CA THR A 463 -17.21 2.92 5.83
C THR A 463 -15.81 2.32 5.88
N GLN A 464 -14.94 2.77 6.80
CA GLN A 464 -13.58 2.25 6.96
C GLN A 464 -13.51 1.06 7.96
N ARG A 465 -14.61 0.78 8.66
CA ARG A 465 -14.80 -0.44 9.46
C ARG A 465 -15.40 -1.52 8.59
N LYS A 466 -14.73 -2.67 8.50
CA LYS A 466 -14.99 -3.70 7.51
C LYS A 466 -15.81 -4.87 8.04
N GLY A 467 -16.42 -5.63 7.14
CA GLY A 467 -17.39 -6.67 7.46
C GLY A 467 -18.82 -6.11 7.60
N ILE A 468 -19.68 -6.82 8.34
CA ILE A 468 -21.06 -6.43 8.63
C ILE A 468 -21.09 -5.72 9.98
N ARG A 469 -21.57 -4.47 10.00
CA ARG A 469 -21.56 -3.63 11.21
C ARG A 469 -22.89 -3.67 11.97
N THR A 470 -24.01 -3.79 11.27
CA THR A 470 -25.35 -3.77 11.90
C THR A 470 -26.00 -5.13 11.92
N GLY A 471 -26.11 -5.82 10.79
CA GLY A 471 -26.72 -7.14 10.75
C GLY A 471 -27.24 -7.56 9.39
N VAL A 472 -27.95 -8.68 9.36
CA VAL A 472 -28.64 -9.20 8.18
C VAL A 472 -30.10 -9.37 8.52
N CYS A 473 -30.99 -8.78 7.72
CA CYS A 473 -32.43 -8.92 7.86
C CYS A 473 -32.99 -9.97 6.88
N LYS A 474 -33.90 -10.79 7.39
CA LYS A 474 -34.87 -11.51 6.60
C LYS A 474 -36.22 -10.79 6.76
N ASP A 475 -36.74 -10.24 5.69
CA ASP A 475 -37.90 -9.32 5.69
C ASP A 475 -37.72 -8.13 6.67
N LEU A 476 -38.37 -8.14 7.80
CA LEU A 476 -38.42 -7.06 8.77
C LEU A 476 -37.54 -7.32 10.03
N HIS A 477 -37.00 -8.52 10.20
CA HIS A 477 -36.28 -8.87 11.42
C HIS A 477 -34.88 -9.37 11.17
N PHE A 478 -33.99 -9.12 12.12
CA PHE A 478 -32.60 -9.58 12.05
C PHE A 478 -32.51 -11.09 12.22
N LEU A 479 -31.63 -11.70 11.41
CA LEU A 479 -31.14 -13.04 11.62
C LEU A 479 -30.13 -13.07 12.75
N LEU A 480 -30.18 -14.10 13.56
CA LEU A 480 -29.39 -14.25 14.80
C LEU A 480 -28.53 -15.51 14.76
N LYS A 481 -27.62 -15.65 15.74
CA LYS A 481 -26.75 -16.83 15.96
C LYS A 481 -25.80 -17.06 14.79
N TRP A 482 -24.83 -16.15 14.68
CA TRP A 482 -23.85 -16.16 13.62
C TRP A 482 -22.57 -16.90 14.03
N GLN A 483 -22.04 -17.68 13.11
CA GLN A 483 -20.67 -18.17 13.10
C GLN A 483 -19.86 -17.34 12.12
N GLN A 484 -18.74 -16.78 12.55
CA GLN A 484 -17.89 -15.90 11.77
C GLN A 484 -16.52 -16.51 11.61
N TYR A 485 -16.07 -16.64 10.37
CA TYR A 485 -14.80 -17.28 10.00
C TYR A 485 -13.84 -16.22 9.44
N PRO A 486 -12.87 -15.73 10.25
CA PRO A 486 -11.84 -14.81 9.76
C PRO A 486 -10.92 -15.51 8.76
N LEU A 487 -10.81 -14.96 7.55
CA LEU A 487 -10.06 -15.52 6.43
C LEU A 487 -8.94 -14.57 6.00
N SER A 488 -7.88 -14.50 6.80
CA SER A 488 -6.66 -13.75 6.49
C SER A 488 -5.72 -14.50 5.53
N PHE A 489 -5.92 -15.81 5.39
CA PHE A 489 -5.11 -16.71 4.55
C PHE A 489 -3.60 -16.64 4.84
N GLU A 490 -3.24 -16.51 6.11
CA GLU A 490 -1.82 -16.49 6.53
C GLU A 490 -1.13 -17.86 6.32
N LYS A 491 -1.92 -18.95 6.28
CA LYS A 491 -1.44 -20.35 6.19
C LYS A 491 -2.15 -21.09 5.06
N THR A 492 -1.60 -21.02 3.87
CA THR A 492 -2.14 -21.72 2.69
C THR A 492 -1.99 -23.25 2.79
N GLU A 493 -1.08 -23.74 3.61
CA GLU A 493 -0.91 -25.17 3.89
C GLU A 493 -2.11 -25.81 4.59
N ASN A 494 -3.00 -25.02 5.18
CA ASN A 494 -4.22 -25.50 5.80
C ASN A 494 -5.36 -25.78 4.80
N ILE A 495 -5.21 -25.39 3.52
CA ILE A 495 -6.22 -25.68 2.49
C ILE A 495 -6.22 -27.18 2.21
N ASP A 496 -7.35 -27.86 2.46
CA ASP A 496 -7.50 -29.29 2.23
C ASP A 496 -8.06 -29.58 0.83
N PHE A 497 -7.17 -29.73 -0.15
CA PHE A 497 -7.52 -30.04 -1.53
C PHE A 497 -8.10 -31.44 -1.74
N SER A 498 -8.11 -32.33 -0.75
CA SER A 498 -8.77 -33.63 -0.85
C SER A 498 -10.30 -33.56 -0.79
N LYS A 499 -10.83 -32.37 -0.41
CA LYS A 499 -12.27 -32.11 -0.29
C LYS A 499 -12.91 -31.72 -1.62
N GLY A 500 -14.23 -31.58 -1.62
CA GLY A 500 -15.03 -31.36 -2.82
C GLY A 500 -14.87 -29.96 -3.43
N TRP A 501 -15.19 -29.88 -4.71
CA TRP A 501 -15.30 -28.63 -5.45
C TRP A 501 -16.67 -28.54 -6.12
N GLN A 502 -17.26 -27.35 -6.08
CA GLN A 502 -18.53 -27.04 -6.72
C GLN A 502 -18.35 -25.81 -7.64
N PRO A 503 -18.94 -25.79 -8.83
CA PRO A 503 -18.92 -24.64 -9.71
C PRO A 503 -19.64 -23.43 -9.05
N GLU A 504 -19.27 -22.22 -9.49
CA GLU A 504 -19.87 -20.95 -9.04
C GLU A 504 -19.73 -20.63 -7.54
N GLN A 505 -18.87 -21.38 -6.82
CA GLN A 505 -18.51 -21.09 -5.44
C GLN A 505 -17.11 -20.47 -5.39
N PRO A 506 -16.82 -19.63 -4.38
CA PRO A 506 -15.46 -19.25 -4.09
C PRO A 506 -14.57 -20.48 -3.89
N ALA A 507 -13.43 -20.53 -4.54
CA ALA A 507 -12.60 -21.73 -4.56
C ALA A 507 -11.11 -21.42 -4.63
N PHE A 508 -10.31 -22.42 -4.25
CA PHE A 508 -8.86 -22.44 -4.40
C PHE A 508 -8.47 -23.34 -5.56
N TYR A 509 -7.54 -22.84 -6.38
CA TYR A 509 -6.98 -23.54 -7.54
C TYR A 509 -5.47 -23.60 -7.39
N ALA A 510 -4.88 -24.80 -7.41
CA ALA A 510 -3.46 -25.01 -7.23
C ALA A 510 -2.79 -25.46 -8.53
N PHE A 511 -1.62 -24.89 -8.80
CA PHE A 511 -0.82 -25.13 -9.99
C PHE A 511 0.62 -25.42 -9.56
N ASP A 512 1.12 -26.59 -9.91
CA ASP A 512 2.46 -27.04 -9.57
C ASP A 512 3.37 -27.01 -10.82
N PHE A 513 4.60 -26.55 -10.66
CA PHE A 513 5.56 -26.47 -11.75
C PHE A 513 7.00 -26.54 -11.24
N GLU A 514 7.92 -26.87 -12.15
CA GLU A 514 9.34 -27.01 -11.87
C GLU A 514 10.15 -25.86 -12.49
N MET A 515 11.10 -25.32 -11.74
CA MET A 515 12.04 -24.30 -12.22
C MET A 515 13.49 -24.78 -12.15
N LYS A 516 14.27 -24.39 -13.19
CA LYS A 516 15.72 -24.68 -13.27
C LYS A 516 16.60 -23.48 -12.91
N ALA A 517 16.07 -22.28 -13.04
CA ALA A 517 16.77 -21.03 -12.76
C ALA A 517 15.78 -20.00 -12.24
N LEU A 518 16.20 -19.21 -11.27
CA LEU A 518 15.35 -18.20 -10.64
C LEU A 518 15.42 -16.89 -11.44
N LYS A 519 14.29 -16.50 -12.00
CA LYS A 519 14.08 -15.22 -12.70
C LYS A 519 12.70 -14.68 -12.33
N ASP A 520 12.52 -13.40 -12.51
CA ASP A 520 11.22 -12.75 -12.29
C ASP A 520 10.20 -13.17 -13.35
N ALA A 521 8.94 -13.08 -13.02
CA ALA A 521 7.83 -13.31 -13.96
C ALA A 521 6.59 -12.50 -13.55
N TYR A 522 5.57 -12.54 -14.38
CA TYR A 522 4.23 -12.08 -14.09
C TYR A 522 3.26 -13.24 -14.23
N LEU A 523 2.40 -13.42 -13.24
CA LEU A 523 1.29 -14.37 -13.30
C LEU A 523 0.14 -13.75 -14.08
N ASP A 524 -0.15 -14.28 -15.28
CA ASP A 524 -1.29 -13.84 -16.07
C ASP A 524 -2.58 -14.40 -15.49
N LEU A 525 -3.48 -13.49 -15.08
CA LEU A 525 -4.76 -13.78 -14.45
C LEU A 525 -5.95 -13.31 -15.30
N SER A 526 -5.73 -13.07 -16.59
CA SER A 526 -6.77 -12.57 -17.50
C SER A 526 -7.97 -13.52 -17.67
N GLY A 527 -7.79 -14.81 -17.37
CA GLY A 527 -8.85 -15.83 -17.37
C GLY A 527 -9.53 -16.07 -16.02
N PHE A 528 -9.21 -15.28 -14.99
CA PHE A 528 -9.78 -15.37 -13.65
C PHE A 528 -10.59 -14.11 -13.33
N GLY A 529 -11.62 -14.24 -12.49
CA GLY A 529 -12.51 -13.14 -12.16
C GLY A 529 -11.90 -12.18 -11.13
N LYS A 530 -11.93 -12.54 -9.85
CA LYS A 530 -11.49 -11.70 -8.75
C LYS A 530 -11.00 -12.53 -7.57
N GLY A 531 -9.88 -12.12 -6.97
CA GLY A 531 -9.40 -12.80 -5.78
C GLY A 531 -7.97 -12.44 -5.40
N LEU A 532 -7.23 -13.45 -4.95
CA LEU A 532 -5.85 -13.39 -4.45
C LEU A 532 -5.00 -14.48 -5.11
N ALA A 533 -3.70 -14.22 -5.22
CA ALA A 533 -2.76 -15.26 -5.62
C ALA A 533 -1.62 -15.40 -4.60
N PHE A 534 -1.16 -16.65 -4.45
CA PHE A 534 -0.08 -17.03 -3.55
C PHE A 534 1.00 -17.78 -4.32
N VAL A 535 2.24 -17.45 -4.05
CA VAL A 535 3.41 -18.16 -4.58
C VAL A 535 4.17 -18.78 -3.42
N ASN A 536 4.27 -20.09 -3.38
CA ASN A 536 4.92 -20.82 -2.28
C ASN A 536 4.45 -20.38 -0.88
N GLY A 537 3.14 -20.09 -0.74
CA GLY A 537 2.51 -19.65 0.49
C GLY A 537 2.53 -18.15 0.76
N VAL A 538 3.22 -17.36 -0.05
CA VAL A 538 3.28 -15.89 0.09
C VAL A 538 2.18 -15.24 -0.75
N ASN A 539 1.34 -14.42 -0.11
CA ASN A 539 0.31 -13.63 -0.80
C ASN A 539 0.96 -12.52 -1.64
N ILE A 540 0.87 -12.62 -2.97
CA ILE A 540 1.43 -11.66 -3.90
C ILE A 540 0.45 -10.55 -4.29
N GLY A 541 -0.80 -10.62 -3.84
CA GLY A 541 -1.76 -9.53 -3.99
C GLY A 541 -3.11 -9.92 -4.56
N ARG A 542 -3.91 -8.88 -4.76
CA ARG A 542 -5.27 -8.94 -5.30
C ARG A 542 -5.23 -8.86 -6.83
N PHE A 543 -6.12 -9.59 -7.47
CA PHE A 543 -6.41 -9.43 -8.89
C PHE A 543 -7.91 -9.19 -9.11
N TRP A 544 -8.26 -8.58 -10.24
CA TRP A 544 -9.64 -8.36 -10.66
C TRP A 544 -9.68 -8.14 -12.19
N ASN A 545 -10.55 -8.90 -12.87
CA ASN A 545 -10.67 -8.87 -14.34
C ASN A 545 -11.25 -7.56 -14.91
N VAL A 546 -11.69 -6.65 -14.06
CA VAL A 546 -12.09 -5.30 -14.48
C VAL A 546 -10.89 -4.46 -14.95
N GLY A 547 -9.67 -4.85 -14.56
CA GLY A 547 -8.45 -4.15 -14.94
C GLY A 547 -8.26 -2.79 -14.25
N PRO A 548 -7.21 -2.05 -14.62
CA PRO A 548 -6.41 -2.16 -15.85
C PRO A 548 -5.31 -3.23 -15.83
N THR A 549 -4.81 -3.64 -14.67
CA THR A 549 -3.81 -4.70 -14.56
C THR A 549 -4.49 -6.07 -14.49
N LEU A 550 -4.04 -7.02 -15.31
CA LEU A 550 -4.55 -8.39 -15.34
C LEU A 550 -3.50 -9.42 -14.92
N SER A 551 -2.35 -8.99 -14.45
CA SER A 551 -1.26 -9.86 -13.99
C SER A 551 -0.73 -9.40 -12.65
N LEU A 552 -0.06 -10.30 -11.94
CA LEU A 552 0.65 -10.02 -10.69
C LEU A 552 2.14 -10.33 -10.83
N TYR A 553 2.99 -9.45 -10.33
CA TYR A 553 4.44 -9.60 -10.34
C TYR A 553 4.89 -10.68 -9.36
N ILE A 554 5.77 -11.56 -9.82
CA ILE A 554 6.44 -12.60 -9.03
C ILE A 554 7.93 -12.30 -9.00
N PRO A 555 8.46 -11.76 -7.90
CA PRO A 555 9.91 -11.64 -7.70
C PRO A 555 10.56 -13.02 -7.66
N HIS A 556 11.76 -13.14 -8.23
CA HIS A 556 12.51 -14.39 -8.25
C HIS A 556 12.78 -14.98 -6.87
N SER A 557 12.86 -14.13 -5.84
CA SER A 557 13.09 -14.53 -4.45
C SER A 557 11.93 -15.32 -3.82
N LEU A 558 10.73 -15.23 -4.39
CA LEU A 558 9.58 -16.04 -3.97
C LEU A 558 9.53 -17.42 -4.64
N LEU A 559 10.38 -17.65 -5.64
CA LEU A 559 10.50 -18.90 -6.38
C LEU A 559 11.65 -19.76 -5.84
N LYS A 560 11.62 -21.05 -6.12
CA LYS A 560 12.63 -22.05 -5.72
C LYS A 560 13.14 -22.80 -6.95
N GLU A 561 14.38 -23.20 -6.95
CA GLU A 561 14.82 -24.23 -7.87
C GLU A 561 14.11 -25.55 -7.53
N GLY A 562 13.64 -26.26 -8.54
CA GLY A 562 12.76 -27.41 -8.37
C GLY A 562 11.28 -27.02 -8.25
N HIS A 563 10.56 -27.69 -7.36
CA HIS A 563 9.11 -27.59 -7.22
C HIS A 563 8.63 -26.26 -6.67
N ASN A 564 7.66 -25.64 -7.38
CA ASN A 564 6.95 -24.43 -6.97
C ASN A 564 5.44 -24.66 -7.06
N ARG A 565 4.70 -23.95 -6.21
CA ARG A 565 3.24 -24.01 -6.16
C ARG A 565 2.63 -22.61 -6.16
N ILE A 566 1.71 -22.35 -7.10
CA ILE A 566 0.84 -21.19 -7.11
C ILE A 566 -0.54 -21.63 -6.67
N ILE A 567 -1.15 -20.87 -5.76
CA ILE A 567 -2.55 -21.06 -5.35
C ILE A 567 -3.29 -19.77 -5.68
N ILE A 568 -4.43 -19.88 -6.37
CA ILE A 568 -5.32 -18.78 -6.70
C ILE A 568 -6.61 -18.99 -5.91
N PHE A 569 -6.97 -18.03 -5.06
CA PHE A 569 -8.30 -17.94 -4.45
C PHE A 569 -9.17 -17.06 -5.34
N GLU A 570 -10.25 -17.60 -5.85
CA GLU A 570 -11.10 -16.97 -6.84
C GLU A 570 -12.56 -16.96 -6.35
N THR A 571 -13.27 -15.85 -6.53
CA THR A 571 -14.57 -15.60 -5.90
C THR A 571 -15.72 -15.36 -6.86
N GLU A 572 -15.49 -15.28 -8.18
CA GLU A 572 -16.53 -15.03 -9.18
C GLU A 572 -17.01 -16.30 -9.90
N GLY A 573 -16.32 -17.43 -9.66
CA GLY A 573 -16.55 -18.68 -10.39
C GLY A 573 -15.91 -18.73 -11.78
N GLU A 574 -14.99 -17.81 -12.07
CA GLU A 574 -14.25 -17.72 -13.32
C GLU A 574 -12.82 -18.22 -13.13
N TYR A 575 -12.45 -19.33 -13.78
CA TYR A 575 -11.12 -19.92 -13.68
C TYR A 575 -10.70 -20.63 -14.97
N GLU A 576 -9.41 -20.93 -15.09
CA GLU A 576 -8.82 -21.66 -16.18
C GLU A 576 -8.18 -22.97 -15.71
N GLU A 577 -8.16 -23.98 -16.59
CA GLU A 577 -7.51 -25.29 -16.33
C GLU A 577 -5.97 -25.23 -16.50
N SER A 578 -5.43 -24.06 -16.89
CA SER A 578 -4.00 -23.79 -16.94
C SER A 578 -3.72 -22.31 -16.71
N ILE A 579 -2.50 -22.01 -16.24
CA ILE A 579 -2.00 -20.64 -16.09
C ILE A 579 -0.72 -20.42 -16.90
N ASN A 580 -0.42 -19.14 -17.13
CA ASN A 580 0.82 -18.73 -17.77
C ASN A 580 1.62 -17.80 -16.86
N LEU A 581 2.92 -18.04 -16.79
CA LEU A 581 3.88 -17.04 -16.33
C LEU A 581 4.45 -16.34 -17.56
N VAL A 582 4.38 -15.03 -17.57
CA VAL A 582 4.78 -14.20 -18.72
C VAL A 582 5.90 -13.24 -18.33
N ASN A 583 6.67 -12.78 -19.31
CA ASN A 583 7.86 -11.96 -19.11
C ASN A 583 7.56 -10.45 -18.99
N GLN A 584 6.32 -10.06 -19.21
CA GLN A 584 5.84 -8.67 -19.08
C GLN A 584 4.42 -8.65 -18.49
N PRO A 585 4.01 -7.55 -17.83
CA PRO A 585 2.67 -7.44 -17.27
C PRO A 585 1.59 -7.43 -18.37
N THR A 586 0.44 -8.00 -18.04
CA THR A 586 -0.74 -8.04 -18.91
C THR A 586 -1.72 -6.94 -18.49
N PHE A 587 -2.23 -6.20 -19.48
CA PHE A 587 -3.12 -5.07 -19.26
C PHE A 587 -4.43 -5.19 -20.03
N LYS A 588 -5.47 -4.58 -19.48
CA LYS A 588 -6.77 -4.37 -20.13
C LYS A 588 -6.92 -2.88 -20.47
N THR A 589 -7.20 -2.60 -21.73
CA THR A 589 -7.51 -1.23 -22.16
C THR A 589 -8.85 -0.80 -21.59
N ILE A 590 -8.85 0.24 -20.75
CA ILE A 590 -10.05 0.87 -20.24
C ILE A 590 -10.21 2.20 -20.95
N LYS A 591 -11.36 2.40 -21.62
CA LYS A 591 -11.67 3.68 -22.23
C LYS A 591 -12.00 4.65 -21.10
N GLY A 592 -11.21 5.71 -20.96
CA GLY A 592 -11.54 6.82 -20.07
C GLY A 592 -12.81 7.52 -20.58
N GLU A 593 -13.78 7.71 -19.73
CA GLU A 593 -14.72 8.81 -19.93
C GLU A 593 -13.90 10.09 -19.76
N ASN A 594 -14.02 11.03 -20.71
CA ASN A 594 -13.38 12.33 -20.59
C ASN A 594 -13.90 13.01 -19.30
N LEU A 595 -13.07 13.02 -18.26
CA LEU A 595 -13.29 13.75 -17.02
C LEU A 595 -12.95 15.22 -17.22
#